data_ff05feccc2133214cfb3c14b36c993dc
#
_entry.id   ff05feccc2133214cfb3c14b36c993dc
#
_cell.length_a   1.000
_cell.length_b   1.000
_cell.length_c   1.000
_cell.angle_alpha   90.00
_cell.angle_beta   90.00
_cell.angle_gamma   90.00
#
_symmetry.space_group_name_H-M   'P 1'
#
loop_
_entity.id
_entity.type
_entity.pdbx_description
1 polymer ?
#
loop_
_entity_poly.entity_id
_entity_poly.type
_entity_poly.pdbx_seq_one_letter_code
_entity_poly.pdbx_strand_id
1 'polypeptide(L)'
;EFRQWYWADPERHRKARLNLAPVQLDVVVGAFRRLGVEPPEVAAEIGKAYAERRQQEVRPFPGALETLQSLKDAGVRMALVTNGSASSQRPKIERFSLEGYFQHILIEGEFGVGKPDPRVYRHALAQIGAEASEAWMVGDNLEKDVLAAEAAGWRGILIKRSEGEGALSHSETGDHIRTVHSLPAILPILEV
;
A
#
# COMPACT_ATOMS: atom_id res chain seq x y z
N GLU A 1 8.52 18.25 -5.20
CA GLU A 1 7.74 19.30 -4.54
C GLU A 1 6.26 19.33 -4.94
N PHE A 2 5.86 19.52 -6.23
CA PHE A 2 4.45 19.56 -6.65
C PHE A 2 3.71 18.26 -6.29
N ARG A 3 4.31 17.11 -6.53
CA ARG A 3 3.76 15.82 -6.17
C ARG A 3 3.54 15.69 -4.66
N GLN A 4 4.48 16.13 -3.83
CA GLN A 4 4.34 16.11 -2.37
C GLN A 4 3.17 17.02 -1.93
N TRP A 5 3.08 18.22 -2.47
CA TRP A 5 1.96 19.13 -2.20
C TRP A 5 0.62 18.55 -2.65
N TYR A 6 0.56 17.93 -3.83
CA TYR A 6 -0.68 17.34 -4.34
C TYR A 6 -1.21 16.24 -3.42
N TRP A 7 -0.32 15.41 -2.91
CA TRP A 7 -0.67 14.27 -2.06
C TRP A 7 -0.78 14.60 -0.57
N ALA A 8 -0.47 15.81 -0.13
CA ALA A 8 -0.56 16.23 1.26
C ALA A 8 -2.00 16.42 1.76
N ASP A 9 -2.94 16.72 0.86
CA ASP A 9 -4.36 16.88 1.21
C ASP A 9 -5.06 15.51 1.30
N PRO A 10 -5.61 15.13 2.47
CA PRO A 10 -6.17 13.78 2.68
C PRO A 10 -7.39 13.47 1.80
N GLU A 11 -8.27 14.46 1.54
CA GLU A 11 -9.47 14.24 0.73
C GLU A 11 -9.12 14.14 -0.76
N ARG A 12 -8.24 15.01 -1.24
CA ARG A 12 -7.70 14.96 -2.60
C ARG A 12 -6.98 13.63 -2.81
N HIS A 13 -6.16 13.22 -1.84
CA HIS A 13 -5.48 11.93 -1.86
C HIS A 13 -6.47 10.77 -1.95
N ARG A 14 -7.55 10.78 -1.17
CA ARG A 14 -8.57 9.73 -1.21
C ARG A 14 -9.27 9.66 -2.57
N LYS A 15 -9.73 10.79 -3.09
CA LYS A 15 -10.37 10.86 -4.42
C LYS A 15 -9.42 10.39 -5.52
N ALA A 16 -8.18 10.84 -5.46
CA ALA A 16 -7.15 10.52 -6.42
C ALA A 16 -6.78 9.03 -6.46
N ARG A 17 -6.75 8.35 -5.32
CA ARG A 17 -6.48 6.90 -5.26
C ARG A 17 -7.56 6.08 -5.97
N LEU A 18 -8.80 6.54 -5.93
CA LEU A 18 -9.93 5.83 -6.54
C LEU A 18 -10.04 6.09 -8.05
N ASN A 19 -9.51 7.21 -8.53
CA ASN A 19 -9.46 7.53 -9.96
C ASN A 19 -8.13 8.20 -10.31
N LEU A 20 -7.15 7.41 -10.70
CA LEU A 20 -5.77 7.88 -10.96
C LEU A 20 -5.61 8.59 -12.31
N ALA A 21 -6.43 8.31 -13.30
CA ALA A 21 -6.24 8.85 -14.65
C ALA A 21 -6.33 10.40 -14.73
N PRO A 22 -7.35 11.07 -14.15
CA PRO A 22 -7.37 12.53 -14.10
C PRO A 22 -6.21 13.12 -13.31
N VAL A 23 -5.82 12.45 -12.21
CA VAL A 23 -4.74 12.89 -11.31
C VAL A 23 -3.39 12.93 -12.01
N GLN A 24 -3.13 11.96 -12.88
CA GLN A 24 -1.87 11.90 -13.62
C GLN A 24 -1.74 13.07 -14.59
N LEU A 25 -2.84 13.43 -15.25
CA LEU A 25 -2.89 14.63 -16.07
C LEU A 25 -2.68 15.89 -15.22
N ASP A 26 -3.39 16.01 -14.09
CA ASP A 26 -3.26 17.16 -13.18
C ASP A 26 -1.84 17.32 -12.66
N VAL A 27 -1.15 16.22 -12.35
CA VAL A 27 0.25 16.23 -11.90
C VAL A 27 1.19 16.72 -13.01
N VAL A 28 0.99 16.27 -14.26
CA VAL A 28 1.81 16.70 -15.40
C VAL A 28 1.56 18.16 -15.70
N VAL A 29 0.30 18.56 -15.87
CA VAL A 29 -0.12 19.95 -16.13
C VAL A 29 0.36 20.90 -15.03
N GLY A 30 0.17 20.50 -13.77
CA GLY A 30 0.60 21.29 -12.61
C GLY A 30 2.12 21.45 -12.53
N ALA A 31 2.89 20.45 -12.93
CA ALA A 31 4.34 20.56 -13.00
C ALA A 31 4.78 21.60 -14.05
N PHE A 32 4.21 21.59 -15.25
CA PHE A 32 4.51 22.58 -16.29
C PHE A 32 4.16 24.00 -15.82
N ARG A 33 2.95 24.21 -15.28
CA ARG A 33 2.51 25.53 -14.76
C ARG A 33 3.43 26.06 -13.65
N ARG A 34 3.91 25.18 -12.77
CA ARG A 34 4.84 25.59 -11.72
C ARG A 34 6.21 26.01 -12.23
N LEU A 35 6.61 25.52 -13.38
CA LEU A 35 7.82 25.93 -14.07
C LEU A 35 7.61 27.20 -14.90
N GLY A 36 6.41 27.79 -14.89
CA GLY A 36 6.07 28.95 -15.71
C GLY A 36 5.92 28.63 -17.19
N VAL A 37 5.72 27.36 -17.52
CA VAL A 37 5.57 26.86 -18.90
C VAL A 37 4.11 26.46 -19.12
N GLU A 38 3.52 26.91 -20.23
CA GLU A 38 2.20 26.47 -20.64
C GLU A 38 2.26 24.96 -20.97
N PRO A 39 1.33 24.15 -20.42
CA PRO A 39 1.33 22.72 -20.69
C PRO A 39 1.17 22.43 -22.17
N PRO A 40 2.01 21.58 -22.77
CA PRO A 40 1.86 21.22 -24.17
C PRO A 40 0.59 20.39 -24.40
N GLU A 41 0.08 20.39 -25.64
CA GLU A 41 -1.09 19.58 -26.01
C GLU A 41 -0.91 18.09 -25.68
N VAL A 42 0.32 17.59 -25.76
CA VAL A 42 0.68 16.21 -25.43
C VAL A 42 0.74 15.92 -23.90
N ALA A 43 0.44 16.87 -23.03
CA ALA A 43 0.50 16.66 -21.58
C ALA A 43 -0.37 15.49 -21.11
N ALA A 44 -1.52 15.27 -21.73
CA ALA A 44 -2.39 14.13 -21.45
C ALA A 44 -1.75 12.78 -21.85
N GLU A 45 -1.09 12.75 -23.01
CA GLU A 45 -0.38 11.56 -23.49
C GLU A 45 0.82 11.24 -22.60
N ILE A 46 1.55 12.26 -22.17
CA ILE A 46 2.66 12.10 -21.19
C ILE A 46 2.14 11.50 -19.88
N GLY A 47 1.03 12.03 -19.37
CA GLY A 47 0.39 11.52 -18.16
C GLY A 47 -0.03 10.05 -18.28
N LYS A 48 -0.65 9.69 -19.40
CA LYS A 48 -1.06 8.31 -19.70
C LYS A 48 0.15 7.38 -19.85
N ALA A 49 1.13 7.75 -20.66
CA ALA A 49 2.34 6.96 -20.86
C ALA A 49 3.12 6.73 -19.55
N TYR A 50 3.21 7.76 -18.71
CA TYR A 50 3.82 7.64 -17.38
C TYR A 50 3.07 6.63 -16.49
N ALA A 51 1.74 6.65 -16.52
CA ALA A 51 0.92 5.72 -15.77
C ALA A 51 1.12 4.27 -16.20
N GLU A 52 1.05 4.04 -17.51
CA GLU A 52 1.22 2.73 -18.12
C GLU A 52 2.62 2.17 -17.81
N ARG A 53 3.66 3.00 -17.99
CA ARG A 53 5.04 2.60 -17.68
C ARG A 53 5.22 2.26 -16.20
N ARG A 54 4.69 3.10 -15.29
CA ARG A 54 4.71 2.79 -13.86
C ARG A 54 4.06 1.45 -13.53
N GLN A 55 2.95 1.15 -14.16
CA GLN A 55 2.25 -0.11 -13.93
C GLN A 55 3.05 -1.31 -14.46
N GLN A 56 3.72 -1.16 -15.60
CA GLN A 56 4.59 -2.17 -16.17
C GLN A 56 5.87 -2.40 -15.35
N GLU A 57 6.39 -1.37 -14.70
CA GLU A 57 7.62 -1.42 -13.88
C GLU A 57 7.40 -1.95 -12.46
N VAL A 58 6.13 -2.09 -11.99
CA VAL A 58 5.85 -2.70 -10.69
C VAL A 58 6.39 -4.13 -10.66
N ARG A 59 7.11 -4.46 -9.59
CA ARG A 59 7.62 -5.81 -9.29
C ARG A 59 7.40 -6.12 -7.83
N PRO A 60 7.20 -7.38 -7.46
CA PRO A 60 7.30 -7.80 -6.06
C PRO A 60 8.68 -7.49 -5.53
N PHE A 61 8.79 -7.21 -4.23
CA PHE A 61 10.09 -7.06 -3.59
C PHE A 61 10.84 -8.40 -3.55
N PRO A 62 12.19 -8.36 -3.51
CA PRO A 62 12.97 -9.57 -3.33
C PRO A 62 12.49 -10.37 -2.11
N GLY A 63 12.28 -11.66 -2.30
CA GLY A 63 11.80 -12.58 -1.26
C GLY A 63 10.31 -12.46 -0.92
N ALA A 64 9.54 -11.59 -1.60
CA ALA A 64 8.14 -11.39 -1.23
C ALA A 64 7.27 -12.61 -1.52
N LEU A 65 7.39 -13.20 -2.69
CA LEU A 65 6.58 -14.37 -3.07
C LEU A 65 6.99 -15.61 -2.27
N GLU A 66 8.28 -15.77 -2.03
CA GLU A 66 8.84 -16.83 -1.19
C GLU A 66 8.34 -16.73 0.25
N THR A 67 8.28 -15.50 0.80
CA THR A 67 7.70 -15.26 2.13
C THR A 67 6.22 -15.62 2.19
N LEU A 68 5.44 -15.19 1.19
CA LEU A 68 4.02 -15.54 1.11
C LEU A 68 3.82 -17.06 1.01
N GLN A 69 4.69 -17.75 0.26
CA GLN A 69 4.64 -19.20 0.15
C GLN A 69 4.95 -19.86 1.51
N SER A 70 6.00 -19.43 2.20
CA SER A 70 6.34 -19.96 3.53
C SER A 70 5.20 -19.80 4.54
N LEU A 71 4.58 -18.61 4.58
CA LEU A 71 3.42 -18.37 5.44
C LEU A 71 2.23 -19.27 5.09
N LYS A 72 1.97 -19.46 3.80
CA LYS A 72 0.91 -20.35 3.32
C LYS A 72 1.17 -21.81 3.70
N ASP A 73 2.41 -22.29 3.52
CA ASP A 73 2.80 -23.65 3.83
C ASP A 73 2.75 -23.92 5.34
N ALA A 74 3.01 -22.91 6.16
CA ALA A 74 2.82 -22.94 7.61
C ALA A 74 1.35 -22.83 8.06
N GLY A 75 0.40 -22.71 7.12
CA GLY A 75 -1.02 -22.63 7.44
C GLY A 75 -1.48 -21.29 7.98
N VAL A 76 -0.65 -20.24 7.83
CA VAL A 76 -1.03 -18.87 8.27
C VAL A 76 -2.18 -18.34 7.40
N ARG A 77 -3.24 -17.88 8.05
CA ARG A 77 -4.36 -17.23 7.36
C ARG A 77 -3.97 -15.80 6.98
N MET A 78 -4.08 -15.46 5.70
CA MET A 78 -3.63 -14.18 5.18
C MET A 78 -4.76 -13.42 4.47
N ALA A 79 -4.84 -12.12 4.72
CA ALA A 79 -5.68 -11.20 3.96
C ALA A 79 -4.82 -10.10 3.31
N LEU A 80 -5.08 -9.79 2.05
CA LEU A 80 -4.50 -8.63 1.37
C LEU A 80 -5.41 -7.43 1.54
N VAL A 81 -4.92 -6.36 2.16
CA VAL A 81 -5.69 -5.12 2.38
C VAL A 81 -4.98 -3.96 1.69
N THR A 82 -5.58 -3.44 0.63
CA THR A 82 -4.96 -2.40 -0.19
C THR A 82 -5.88 -1.22 -0.45
N ASN A 83 -5.32 0.00 -0.31
CA ASN A 83 -5.99 1.22 -0.72
C ASN A 83 -5.83 1.45 -2.23
N GLY A 84 -6.85 2.07 -2.83
CA GLY A 84 -6.89 2.42 -4.23
C GLY A 84 -8.05 1.80 -5.00
N SER A 85 -8.13 2.11 -6.30
CA SER A 85 -9.20 1.59 -7.17
C SER A 85 -8.98 0.12 -7.55
N ALA A 86 -10.07 -0.58 -7.82
CA ALA A 86 -10.03 -1.94 -8.37
C ALA A 86 -9.21 -1.98 -9.67
N SER A 87 -9.43 -1.03 -10.58
CA SER A 87 -8.72 -0.94 -11.86
C SER A 87 -7.19 -0.77 -11.70
N SER A 88 -6.73 -0.23 -10.56
CA SER A 88 -5.30 -0.08 -10.26
C SER A 88 -4.71 -1.30 -9.55
N GLN A 89 -5.49 -1.98 -8.72
CA GLN A 89 -4.96 -3.05 -7.86
C GLN A 89 -5.16 -4.45 -8.46
N ARG A 90 -6.31 -4.73 -9.07
CA ARG A 90 -6.59 -6.04 -9.68
C ARG A 90 -5.53 -6.50 -10.69
N PRO A 91 -5.07 -5.66 -11.64
CA PRO A 91 -4.04 -6.08 -12.59
C PRO A 91 -2.71 -6.50 -11.94
N LYS A 92 -2.37 -5.93 -10.78
CA LYS A 92 -1.17 -6.32 -10.03
C LYS A 92 -1.36 -7.66 -9.32
N ILE A 93 -2.54 -7.85 -8.72
CA ILE A 93 -2.91 -9.08 -8.03
C ILE A 93 -2.88 -10.25 -9.02
N GLU A 94 -3.50 -10.10 -10.17
CA GLU A 94 -3.53 -11.10 -11.26
C GLU A 94 -2.12 -11.35 -11.81
N ARG A 95 -1.39 -10.29 -12.18
CA ARG A 95 -0.05 -10.37 -12.79
C ARG A 95 0.93 -11.15 -11.94
N PHE A 96 0.84 -11.04 -10.62
CA PHE A 96 1.75 -11.71 -9.69
C PHE A 96 1.10 -12.93 -9.03
N SER A 97 -0.08 -13.36 -9.51
CA SER A 97 -0.82 -14.53 -9.00
C SER A 97 -1.03 -14.49 -7.48
N LEU A 98 -1.27 -13.29 -6.94
CA LEU A 98 -1.36 -13.10 -5.49
C LEU A 98 -2.61 -13.73 -4.88
N GLU A 99 -3.67 -13.93 -5.66
CA GLU A 99 -4.92 -14.53 -5.19
C GLU A 99 -4.71 -15.91 -4.54
N GLY A 100 -3.72 -16.65 -5.01
CA GLY A 100 -3.41 -17.98 -4.47
C GLY A 100 -2.85 -18.01 -3.05
N TYR A 101 -2.44 -16.88 -2.51
CA TYR A 101 -1.85 -16.78 -1.16
C TYR A 101 -2.85 -16.32 -0.10
N PHE A 102 -3.88 -15.56 -0.49
CA PHE A 102 -4.77 -14.88 0.44
C PHE A 102 -6.16 -15.51 0.46
N GLN A 103 -6.71 -15.76 1.65
CA GLN A 103 -8.08 -16.20 1.83
C GLN A 103 -9.08 -15.07 1.54
N HIS A 104 -8.64 -13.80 1.70
CA HIS A 104 -9.45 -12.64 1.40
C HIS A 104 -8.61 -11.51 0.82
N ILE A 105 -9.19 -10.78 -0.14
CA ILE A 105 -8.58 -9.59 -0.75
C ILE A 105 -9.55 -8.43 -0.62
N LEU A 106 -9.16 -7.40 0.12
CA LEU A 106 -9.91 -6.17 0.32
C LEU A 106 -9.26 -5.02 -0.43
N ILE A 107 -9.95 -4.50 -1.42
CA ILE A 107 -9.54 -3.32 -2.19
C ILE A 107 -10.48 -2.17 -1.82
N GLU A 108 -9.92 -0.99 -1.45
CA GLU A 108 -10.71 0.19 -1.06
C GLU A 108 -11.81 0.53 -2.05
N GLY A 109 -11.50 0.50 -3.35
CA GLY A 109 -12.46 0.85 -4.41
C GLY A 109 -13.61 -0.14 -4.58
N GLU A 110 -13.50 -1.36 -4.07
CA GLU A 110 -14.55 -2.38 -4.06
C GLU A 110 -15.33 -2.35 -2.73
N PHE A 111 -14.62 -2.19 -1.63
CA PHE A 111 -15.20 -2.18 -0.29
C PHE A 111 -15.88 -0.84 0.07
N GLY A 112 -15.48 0.25 -0.61
CA GLY A 112 -16.02 1.59 -0.41
C GLY A 112 -15.27 2.45 0.61
N VAL A 113 -14.46 1.85 1.48
CA VAL A 113 -13.58 2.55 2.43
C VAL A 113 -12.21 1.88 2.48
N GLY A 114 -11.18 2.66 2.79
CA GLY A 114 -9.79 2.20 2.86
C GLY A 114 -9.14 2.51 4.20
N LYS A 115 -7.95 1.94 4.42
CA LYS A 115 -7.13 2.24 5.59
C LYS A 115 -6.90 3.76 5.71
N PRO A 116 -7.01 4.37 6.88
CA PRO A 116 -7.03 3.78 8.23
C PRO A 116 -8.43 3.53 8.84
N ASP A 117 -9.51 3.49 8.06
CA ASP A 117 -10.86 3.28 8.61
C ASP A 117 -10.95 1.94 9.35
N PRO A 118 -11.42 1.89 10.61
CA PRO A 118 -11.44 0.68 11.42
C PRO A 118 -12.35 -0.43 10.87
N ARG A 119 -13.30 -0.10 9.98
CA ARG A 119 -14.15 -1.09 9.30
C ARG A 119 -13.34 -2.03 8.42
N VAL A 120 -12.24 -1.52 7.84
CA VAL A 120 -11.34 -2.29 6.97
C VAL A 120 -10.71 -3.45 7.74
N TYR A 121 -10.16 -3.19 8.92
CA TYR A 121 -9.49 -4.19 9.75
C TYR A 121 -10.46 -5.22 10.28
N ARG A 122 -11.59 -4.78 10.84
CA ARG A 122 -12.64 -5.70 11.33
C ARG A 122 -13.18 -6.62 10.24
N HIS A 123 -13.41 -6.07 9.04
CA HIS A 123 -13.89 -6.86 7.92
C HIS A 123 -12.86 -7.90 7.49
N ALA A 124 -11.59 -7.50 7.36
CA ALA A 124 -10.52 -8.42 6.97
C ALA A 124 -10.42 -9.62 7.93
N LEU A 125 -10.45 -9.39 9.26
CA LEU A 125 -10.44 -10.46 10.26
C LEU A 125 -11.66 -11.38 10.15
N ALA A 126 -12.84 -10.79 10.02
CA ALA A 126 -14.08 -11.57 9.91
C ALA A 126 -14.03 -12.52 8.68
N GLN A 127 -13.46 -12.06 7.57
CA GLN A 127 -13.35 -12.85 6.34
C GLN A 127 -12.37 -14.03 6.45
N ILE A 128 -11.31 -13.88 7.25
CA ILE A 128 -10.34 -14.96 7.47
C ILE A 128 -10.56 -15.74 8.77
N GLY A 129 -11.59 -15.37 9.55
CA GLY A 129 -11.95 -16.04 10.80
C GLY A 129 -10.87 -15.94 11.87
N ALA A 130 -10.23 -14.77 12.04
CA ALA A 130 -9.15 -14.52 13.00
C ALA A 130 -9.57 -13.49 14.06
N GLU A 131 -8.99 -13.61 15.27
CA GLU A 131 -9.16 -12.63 16.33
C GLU A 131 -8.09 -11.53 16.25
N ALA A 132 -8.44 -10.32 16.72
CA ALA A 132 -7.54 -9.17 16.65
C ALA A 132 -6.21 -9.40 17.39
N SER A 133 -6.25 -10.06 18.56
CA SER A 133 -5.07 -10.38 19.38
C SER A 133 -4.08 -11.36 18.72
N GLU A 134 -4.54 -12.13 17.73
CA GLU A 134 -3.73 -13.07 16.96
C GLU A 134 -3.19 -12.47 15.66
N ALA A 135 -3.73 -11.31 15.26
CA ALA A 135 -3.47 -10.72 13.96
C ALA A 135 -2.24 -9.81 13.96
N TRP A 136 -1.53 -9.86 12.84
CA TRP A 136 -0.45 -8.94 12.52
C TRP A 136 -0.78 -8.14 11.26
N MET A 137 -0.58 -6.84 11.33
CA MET A 137 -0.57 -5.98 10.15
C MET A 137 0.86 -5.71 9.72
N VAL A 138 1.19 -6.05 8.49
CA VAL A 138 2.49 -5.80 7.89
C VAL A 138 2.33 -4.77 6.78
N GLY A 139 3.01 -3.64 6.86
CA GLY A 139 2.88 -2.58 5.86
C GLY A 139 3.98 -1.54 5.92
N ASP A 140 4.00 -0.64 4.95
CA ASP A 140 5.04 0.39 4.78
C ASP A 140 4.58 1.78 5.23
N ASN A 141 3.33 1.94 5.61
CA ASN A 141 2.78 3.20 6.09
C ASN A 141 2.51 3.13 7.60
N LEU A 142 3.29 3.88 8.38
CA LEU A 142 3.18 3.88 9.83
C LEU A 142 1.75 4.18 10.31
N GLU A 143 1.12 5.23 9.80
CA GLU A 143 -0.20 5.66 10.27
C GLU A 143 -1.33 4.73 9.81
N LYS A 144 -1.32 4.38 8.51
CA LYS A 144 -2.43 3.64 7.87
C LYS A 144 -2.33 2.14 8.04
N ASP A 145 -1.13 1.60 8.21
CA ASP A 145 -0.96 0.16 8.39
C ASP A 145 -0.74 -0.16 9.87
N VAL A 146 0.31 0.37 10.49
CA VAL A 146 0.72 -0.05 11.82
C VAL A 146 -0.17 0.55 12.91
N LEU A 147 -0.16 1.88 13.08
CA LEU A 147 -0.88 2.53 14.17
C LEU A 147 -2.40 2.32 14.12
N ALA A 148 -2.98 2.33 12.91
CA ALA A 148 -4.40 2.08 12.75
C ALA A 148 -4.79 0.62 13.03
N ALA A 149 -3.93 -0.35 12.72
CA ALA A 149 -4.12 -1.75 13.08
C ALA A 149 -3.98 -1.96 14.60
N GLU A 150 -2.99 -1.32 15.24
CA GLU A 150 -2.84 -1.36 16.71
C GLU A 150 -4.06 -0.77 17.42
N ALA A 151 -4.60 0.35 16.92
CA ALA A 151 -5.84 0.92 17.42
C ALA A 151 -7.06 -0.01 17.26
N ALA A 152 -6.98 -0.96 16.32
CA ALA A 152 -7.99 -2.02 16.13
C ALA A 152 -7.67 -3.31 16.93
N GLY A 153 -6.64 -3.31 17.76
CA GLY A 153 -6.22 -4.42 18.63
C GLY A 153 -5.30 -5.45 17.98
N TRP A 154 -4.72 -5.15 16.82
CA TRP A 154 -3.74 -6.01 16.15
C TRP A 154 -2.32 -5.69 16.63
N ARG A 155 -1.37 -6.50 16.22
CA ARG A 155 0.06 -6.19 16.30
C ARG A 155 0.54 -5.63 14.96
N GLY A 156 1.48 -4.67 15.00
CA GLY A 156 1.99 -4.00 13.81
C GLY A 156 3.45 -4.35 13.49
N ILE A 157 3.77 -4.53 12.21
CA ILE A 157 5.14 -4.59 11.70
C ILE A 157 5.29 -3.56 10.58
N LEU A 158 6.20 -2.62 10.78
CA LEU A 158 6.55 -1.61 9.79
C LEU A 158 7.66 -2.13 8.89
N ILE A 159 7.43 -2.13 7.57
CA ILE A 159 8.49 -2.39 6.59
C ILE A 159 9.08 -1.06 6.15
N LYS A 160 10.33 -0.77 6.57
CA LYS A 160 11.13 0.36 6.08
C LYS A 160 12.12 -0.13 5.05
N ARG A 161 11.99 0.34 3.81
CA ARG A 161 13.02 0.06 2.80
C ARG A 161 14.28 0.85 3.12
N SER A 162 15.41 0.18 3.19
CA SER A 162 16.72 0.83 3.12
C SER A 162 16.92 1.36 1.70
N GLU A 163 17.26 2.65 1.59
CA GLU A 163 17.64 3.41 0.40
C GLU A 163 16.51 4.02 -0.44
N GLY A 164 16.44 5.34 -0.28
CA GLY A 164 15.65 6.30 -1.04
C GLY A 164 15.26 7.44 -0.12
N GLU A 165 15.72 8.63 -0.40
CA GLU A 165 15.51 9.88 0.33
C GLU A 165 14.12 9.99 0.97
N GLY A 166 14.09 10.07 2.29
CA GLY A 166 12.87 10.16 3.10
C GLY A 166 12.80 9.18 4.27
N ALA A 167 13.92 8.55 4.66
CA ALA A 167 14.00 7.74 5.87
C ALA A 167 13.76 8.64 7.08
N LEU A 168 12.59 8.50 7.70
CA LEU A 168 12.35 9.03 9.04
C LEU A 168 13.40 8.42 9.97
N SER A 169 14.07 9.28 10.74
CA SER A 169 15.06 8.86 11.72
C SER A 169 14.43 7.97 12.79
N HIS A 170 15.21 7.11 13.40
CA HIS A 170 14.81 6.18 14.46
C HIS A 170 14.09 6.80 15.68
N SER A 171 13.94 8.12 15.75
CA SER A 171 13.31 8.84 16.86
C SER A 171 11.79 9.02 16.75
N GLU A 172 11.14 8.65 15.64
CA GLU A 172 9.71 8.90 15.43
C GLU A 172 8.82 7.65 15.54
N THR A 173 9.40 6.46 15.61
CA THR A 173 8.67 5.23 15.90
C THR A 173 8.88 4.89 17.37
N GLY A 174 7.82 4.89 18.17
CA GLY A 174 7.91 4.48 19.59
C GLY A 174 8.58 3.11 19.72
N ASP A 175 9.28 2.86 20.83
CA ASP A 175 10.09 1.66 21.10
C ASP A 175 9.31 0.33 20.98
N HIS A 176 7.98 0.37 20.85
CA HIS A 176 7.10 -0.80 20.76
C HIS A 176 6.80 -1.26 19.33
N ILE A 177 7.11 -0.45 18.28
CA ILE A 177 6.83 -0.80 16.89
C ILE A 177 7.94 -1.66 16.32
N ARG A 178 7.59 -2.88 15.91
CA ARG A 178 8.53 -3.76 15.21
C ARG A 178 8.80 -3.24 13.81
N THR A 179 10.07 -2.99 13.49
CA THR A 179 10.48 -2.51 12.17
C THR A 179 11.40 -3.54 11.51
N VAL A 180 11.10 -3.87 10.25
CA VAL A 180 11.92 -4.74 9.41
C VAL A 180 12.28 -4.04 8.09
N HIS A 181 13.33 -4.51 7.40
CA HIS A 181 13.79 -3.93 6.15
C HIS A 181 13.51 -4.80 4.92
N SER A 182 12.96 -5.99 5.12
CA SER A 182 12.57 -6.90 4.05
C SER A 182 11.39 -7.77 4.49
N LEU A 183 10.63 -8.31 3.54
CA LEU A 183 9.52 -9.22 3.84
C LEU A 183 9.99 -10.53 4.49
N PRO A 184 11.07 -11.19 4.05
CA PRO A 184 11.56 -12.41 4.74
C PRO A 184 11.84 -12.23 6.24
N ALA A 185 12.19 -11.01 6.66
CA ALA A 185 12.48 -10.72 8.06
C ALA A 185 11.25 -10.78 8.99
N ILE A 186 10.05 -10.92 8.44
CA ILE A 186 8.84 -11.12 9.26
C ILE A 186 8.69 -12.58 9.74
N LEU A 187 9.23 -13.57 9.01
CA LEU A 187 9.05 -14.99 9.33
C LEU A 187 9.45 -15.35 10.76
N PRO A 188 10.66 -15.01 11.25
CA PRO A 188 11.03 -15.28 12.63
C PRO A 188 10.21 -14.50 13.67
N ILE A 189 9.59 -13.36 13.30
CA ILE A 189 8.71 -12.60 14.19
C ILE A 189 7.36 -13.31 14.36
N LEU A 190 6.91 -13.97 13.29
CA LEU A 190 5.67 -14.73 13.23
C LEU A 190 5.83 -16.19 13.64
N GLU A 191 7.06 -16.59 14.03
CA GLU A 191 7.42 -17.96 14.45
C GLU A 191 7.15 -19.01 13.36
N VAL A 192 7.47 -18.64 12.10
CA VAL A 192 7.31 -19.47 10.89
C VAL A 192 8.67 -19.77 10.26
#